data_91c4657c4f2744e212e56986e14a4c0f
#
_entry.id   91c4657c4f2744e212e56986e14a4c0f
#
_cell.length_a   1.000
_cell.length_b   1.000
_cell.length_c   1.000
_cell.angle_alpha   90.00
_cell.angle_beta   90.00
_cell.angle_gamma   90.00
#
_symmetry.space_group_name_H-M   'P 1'
#
loop_
_entity.id
_entity.type
_entity.pdbx_description
1 polymer ?
#
loop_
_entity_poly.entity_id
_entity_poly.type
_entity_poly.pdbx_seq_one_letter_code
_entity_poly.pdbx_strand_id
1 'polypeptide(L)'
;MNKPQTQLRHGRVVTPASRGSVAVERGLLGNWQVNEMEGGKNFPALTAGPFPAPYQTDDPSVAPPADGYILSGGKTDDRDCINFTDEEMSKKLNTSFNWPLLNVEAGQVFKVEWDYTAAHVTRGYRWLITKDGWDPKQRISRAQLEAKPFFEDFYTQEPYYQHADEMKAKVEHQVTLPKGKKGRHVVVLMWIVANTGNAFYQAFDLDFK
;
A
#
# COMPACT_ATOMS: atom_id res chain seq x y z
N MET A 1 23.64 22.33 -21.09
CA MET A 1 22.39 22.55 -20.32
C MET A 1 21.93 21.20 -19.80
N ASN A 2 22.23 20.90 -18.52
CA ASN A 2 21.75 19.67 -17.91
C ASN A 2 20.24 19.80 -17.68
N LYS A 3 19.45 18.92 -18.32
CA LYS A 3 18.03 18.75 -17.94
C LYS A 3 17.99 18.39 -16.44
N PRO A 4 17.14 19.01 -15.64
CA PRO A 4 16.95 18.57 -14.27
C PRO A 4 16.51 17.11 -14.32
N GLN A 5 17.31 16.24 -13.73
CA GLN A 5 16.92 14.86 -13.45
C GLN A 5 15.69 14.95 -12.56
N THR A 6 14.54 14.57 -13.09
CA THR A 6 13.31 14.43 -12.30
C THR A 6 13.65 13.40 -11.23
N GLN A 7 13.85 13.82 -10.00
CA GLN A 7 14.02 12.89 -8.89
C GLN A 7 12.73 12.06 -8.81
N LEU A 8 12.83 10.80 -9.17
CA LEU A 8 11.76 9.83 -9.01
C LEU A 8 11.45 9.72 -7.51
N ARG A 9 10.27 10.14 -7.10
CA ARG A 9 9.86 10.24 -5.70
C ARG A 9 8.93 9.08 -5.37
N HIS A 10 9.49 7.88 -5.16
CA HIS A 10 8.74 6.64 -5.10
C HIS A 10 9.41 5.63 -4.18
N GLY A 11 8.71 4.55 -3.84
CA GLY A 11 9.26 3.51 -3.00
C GLY A 11 8.37 2.28 -2.92
N ARG A 12 8.95 1.17 -2.47
CA ARG A 12 8.23 -0.08 -2.21
C ARG A 12 8.76 -0.75 -0.94
N VAL A 13 7.96 -1.63 -0.35
CA VAL A 13 8.43 -2.49 0.73
C VAL A 13 9.16 -3.68 0.14
N VAL A 14 10.38 -3.91 0.63
CA VAL A 14 11.27 -4.99 0.19
C VAL A 14 11.40 -6.11 1.22
N THR A 15 11.21 -5.81 2.51
CA THR A 15 11.33 -6.80 3.59
C THR A 15 10.17 -6.67 4.58
N PRO A 16 9.34 -7.71 4.77
CA PRO A 16 9.21 -8.84 3.85
C PRO A 16 8.71 -8.38 2.49
N ALA A 17 8.92 -9.17 1.44
CA ALA A 17 8.51 -8.80 0.11
C ALA A 17 6.99 -8.57 0.04
N SER A 18 6.57 -7.37 -0.37
CA SER A 18 5.18 -7.08 -0.74
C SER A 18 4.82 -7.79 -2.05
N ARG A 19 3.52 -7.88 -2.42
CA ARG A 19 3.12 -8.43 -3.73
C ARG A 19 3.87 -7.75 -4.88
N GLY A 20 4.10 -6.43 -4.79
CA GLY A 20 4.89 -5.69 -5.77
C GLY A 20 6.32 -6.19 -5.84
N SER A 21 6.99 -6.36 -4.71
CA SER A 21 8.36 -6.89 -4.64
C SER A 21 8.44 -8.33 -5.13
N VAL A 22 7.48 -9.18 -4.78
CA VAL A 22 7.35 -10.55 -5.34
C VAL A 22 7.19 -10.51 -6.86
N ALA A 23 6.41 -9.58 -7.40
CA ALA A 23 6.24 -9.44 -8.85
C ALA A 23 7.55 -9.06 -9.55
N VAL A 24 8.37 -8.21 -8.93
CA VAL A 24 9.72 -7.87 -9.44
C VAL A 24 10.63 -9.09 -9.38
N GLU A 25 10.70 -9.77 -8.25
CA GLU A 25 11.53 -10.98 -8.06
C GLU A 25 11.19 -12.08 -9.07
N ARG A 26 9.92 -12.16 -9.47
CA ARG A 26 9.43 -13.13 -10.45
C ARG A 26 9.49 -12.63 -11.90
N GLY A 27 10.02 -11.44 -12.14
CA GLY A 27 10.14 -10.85 -13.49
C GLY A 27 8.81 -10.46 -14.13
N LEU A 28 7.74 -10.28 -13.33
CA LEU A 28 6.40 -9.88 -13.82
C LEU A 28 6.32 -8.37 -14.04
N LEU A 29 7.03 -7.60 -13.21
CA LEU A 29 7.08 -6.13 -13.25
C LEU A 29 8.51 -5.64 -13.08
N GLY A 30 8.79 -4.45 -13.59
CA GLY A 30 10.03 -3.73 -13.29
C GLY A 30 9.97 -2.96 -11.98
N ASN A 31 11.13 -2.65 -11.41
CA ASN A 31 11.24 -1.87 -10.17
C ASN A 31 10.47 -0.55 -10.23
N TRP A 32 10.60 0.18 -11.35
CA TRP A 32 9.94 1.47 -11.50
C TRP A 32 8.41 1.37 -11.45
N GLN A 33 7.83 0.31 -12.03
CA GLN A 33 6.38 0.07 -12.03
C GLN A 33 5.85 -0.12 -10.60
N VAL A 34 6.58 -0.88 -9.78
CA VAL A 34 6.20 -1.18 -8.40
C VAL A 34 6.43 0.02 -7.48
N ASN A 35 7.49 0.78 -7.73
CA ASN A 35 7.75 2.02 -6.98
C ASN A 35 6.68 3.10 -7.24
N GLU A 36 5.93 3.01 -8.33
CA GLU A 36 4.88 3.95 -8.75
C GLU A 36 3.46 3.43 -8.55
N MET A 37 3.24 2.52 -7.61
CA MET A 37 1.89 2.07 -7.24
C MET A 37 1.22 3.08 -6.30
N GLU A 38 0.86 4.22 -6.86
CA GLU A 38 0.26 5.34 -6.15
C GLU A 38 -1.19 5.60 -6.57
N GLY A 39 -2.02 5.97 -5.62
CA GLY A 39 -3.42 6.34 -5.81
C GLY A 39 -3.91 7.29 -4.73
N GLY A 40 -5.17 7.72 -4.80
CA GLY A 40 -5.71 8.71 -3.87
C GLY A 40 -5.57 8.30 -2.41
N LYS A 41 -5.06 9.22 -1.59
CA LYS A 41 -4.70 8.99 -0.18
C LYS A 41 -5.88 8.90 0.78
N ASN A 42 -7.09 9.31 0.37
CA ASN A 42 -8.28 9.22 1.21
C ASN A 42 -8.88 7.80 1.28
N PHE A 43 -8.31 6.80 0.58
CA PHE A 43 -8.79 5.42 0.70
C PHE A 43 -8.93 5.01 2.20
N PRO A 44 -10.03 4.41 2.64
CA PRO A 44 -11.09 3.76 1.86
C PRO A 44 -12.24 4.66 1.38
N ALA A 45 -12.17 5.99 1.53
CA ALA A 45 -13.17 6.87 0.92
C ALA A 45 -13.32 6.60 -0.59
N LEU A 46 -14.49 6.97 -1.14
CA LEU A 46 -14.83 6.70 -2.54
C LEU A 46 -14.41 7.83 -3.48
N THR A 47 -14.23 9.04 -2.94
CA THR A 47 -14.06 10.25 -3.75
C THR A 47 -12.78 11.00 -3.42
N ALA A 48 -12.27 11.75 -4.40
CA ALA A 48 -11.28 12.78 -4.19
C ALA A 48 -11.78 13.84 -3.22
N GLY A 49 -10.86 14.60 -2.63
CA GLY A 49 -11.23 15.71 -1.75
C GLY A 49 -10.18 16.01 -0.68
N PRO A 50 -10.46 16.95 0.21
CA PRO A 50 -9.54 17.35 1.28
C PRO A 50 -9.10 16.14 2.10
N PHE A 51 -7.85 16.16 2.56
CA PHE A 51 -7.41 15.18 3.56
C PHE A 51 -8.09 15.50 4.90
N PRO A 52 -8.50 14.49 5.68
CA PRO A 52 -9.30 14.73 6.89
C PRO A 52 -8.59 15.62 7.91
N ALA A 53 -9.39 16.44 8.65
CA ALA A 53 -8.87 17.22 9.77
C ALA A 53 -8.12 16.32 10.77
N PRO A 54 -7.05 16.83 11.41
CA PRO A 54 -6.58 18.23 11.43
C PRO A 54 -5.63 18.60 10.27
N TYR A 55 -5.35 17.72 9.34
CA TYR A 55 -4.30 17.83 8.31
C TYR A 55 -4.78 18.65 7.09
N GLN A 56 -5.22 19.88 7.35
CA GLN A 56 -5.90 20.71 6.34
C GLN A 56 -4.95 21.38 5.34
N THR A 57 -3.64 21.40 5.62
CA THR A 57 -2.64 21.95 4.70
C THR A 57 -2.15 20.94 3.68
N ASP A 58 -2.44 19.64 3.88
CA ASP A 58 -2.09 18.61 2.93
C ASP A 58 -2.76 18.85 1.58
N ASP A 59 -2.05 18.54 0.50
CA ASP A 59 -2.65 18.52 -0.82
C ASP A 59 -3.89 17.60 -0.81
N PRO A 60 -5.00 18.02 -1.42
CA PRO A 60 -6.21 17.21 -1.44
C PRO A 60 -5.98 15.89 -2.17
N SER A 61 -6.65 14.82 -1.70
CA SER A 61 -6.58 13.50 -2.31
C SER A 61 -7.10 13.53 -3.75
N VAL A 62 -6.35 12.90 -4.68
CA VAL A 62 -6.93 12.47 -5.95
C VAL A 62 -7.92 11.33 -5.72
N ALA A 63 -8.60 10.88 -6.77
CA ALA A 63 -9.56 9.79 -6.67
C ALA A 63 -8.90 8.52 -6.08
N PRO A 64 -9.42 7.97 -4.95
CA PRO A 64 -8.94 6.71 -4.42
C PRO A 64 -9.18 5.54 -5.41
N PRO A 65 -8.39 4.45 -5.31
CA PRO A 65 -8.55 3.29 -6.16
C PRO A 65 -9.99 2.75 -6.14
N ALA A 66 -10.49 2.34 -7.30
CA ALA A 66 -11.75 1.61 -7.40
C ALA A 66 -11.62 0.19 -6.80
N ASP A 67 -12.74 -0.42 -6.43
CA ASP A 67 -12.78 -1.81 -5.98
C ASP A 67 -12.28 -2.73 -7.10
N GLY A 68 -11.50 -3.74 -6.73
CA GLY A 68 -10.79 -4.62 -7.66
C GLY A 68 -9.43 -4.08 -8.17
N TYR A 69 -9.09 -2.81 -7.89
CA TYR A 69 -7.83 -2.17 -8.28
C TYR A 69 -7.07 -1.58 -7.08
N ILE A 70 -7.45 -1.93 -5.87
CA ILE A 70 -6.94 -1.33 -4.63
C ILE A 70 -5.44 -1.61 -4.44
N LEU A 71 -5.01 -2.84 -4.68
CA LEU A 71 -3.65 -3.27 -4.33
C LEU A 71 -2.58 -2.67 -5.24
N SER A 72 -2.96 -2.25 -6.45
CA SER A 72 -2.07 -1.55 -7.39
C SER A 72 -2.12 -0.02 -7.27
N GLY A 73 -2.85 0.52 -6.28
CA GLY A 73 -3.10 1.97 -6.19
C GLY A 73 -4.01 2.51 -7.31
N GLY A 74 -4.84 1.64 -7.92
CA GLY A 74 -5.74 2.02 -9.02
C GLY A 74 -5.11 1.91 -10.42
N LYS A 75 -3.91 1.33 -10.54
CA LYS A 75 -3.27 1.13 -11.84
C LYS A 75 -3.95 0.01 -12.63
N THR A 76 -4.14 0.24 -13.93
CA THR A 76 -4.86 -0.66 -14.85
C THR A 76 -3.99 -1.15 -16.01
N ASP A 77 -2.72 -0.76 -16.04
CA ASP A 77 -1.69 -1.28 -16.94
C ASP A 77 -1.13 -2.63 -16.45
N ASP A 78 0.09 -2.99 -16.81
CA ASP A 78 0.72 -4.24 -16.37
C ASP A 78 0.71 -4.43 -14.84
N ARG A 79 0.67 -3.34 -14.07
CA ARG A 79 0.57 -3.32 -12.60
C ARG A 79 -0.77 -3.84 -12.09
N ASP A 80 -1.79 -3.96 -12.94
CA ASP A 80 -3.07 -4.59 -12.57
C ASP A 80 -2.90 -6.02 -12.06
N CYS A 81 -1.84 -6.70 -12.48
CA CYS A 81 -1.54 -8.06 -12.01
C CYS A 81 -1.40 -8.16 -10.47
N ILE A 82 -1.07 -7.07 -9.78
CA ILE A 82 -1.00 -7.02 -8.31
C ILE A 82 -2.37 -7.23 -7.65
N ASN A 83 -3.45 -6.87 -8.36
CA ASN A 83 -4.83 -7.07 -7.90
C ASN A 83 -5.35 -8.49 -8.12
N PHE A 84 -4.67 -9.28 -8.96
CA PHE A 84 -5.15 -10.59 -9.39
C PHE A 84 -5.21 -11.57 -8.22
N THR A 85 -6.25 -12.40 -8.26
CA THR A 85 -6.34 -13.61 -7.43
C THR A 85 -5.32 -14.65 -7.89
N ASP A 86 -5.08 -15.69 -7.10
CA ASP A 86 -4.21 -16.79 -7.50
C ASP A 86 -4.68 -17.44 -8.81
N GLU A 87 -6.01 -17.55 -8.99
CA GLU A 87 -6.60 -18.12 -10.22
C GLU A 87 -6.36 -17.21 -11.44
N GLU A 88 -6.57 -15.91 -11.31
CA GLU A 88 -6.31 -14.95 -12.40
C GLU A 88 -4.84 -14.93 -12.80
N MET A 89 -3.92 -14.97 -11.80
CA MET A 89 -2.48 -15.08 -12.07
C MET A 89 -2.13 -16.40 -12.75
N SER A 90 -2.71 -17.51 -12.31
CA SER A 90 -2.47 -18.84 -12.93
C SER A 90 -2.93 -18.83 -14.39
N LYS A 91 -4.06 -18.22 -14.70
CA LYS A 91 -4.56 -18.05 -16.08
C LYS A 91 -3.62 -17.17 -16.91
N LYS A 92 -3.21 -16.01 -16.35
CA LYS A 92 -2.30 -15.07 -17.03
C LYS A 92 -0.98 -15.73 -17.40
N LEU A 93 -0.42 -16.54 -16.49
CA LEU A 93 0.89 -17.16 -16.65
C LEU A 93 0.83 -18.53 -17.35
N ASN A 94 -0.37 -19.05 -17.58
CA ASN A 94 -0.62 -20.40 -18.09
C ASN A 94 0.11 -21.49 -17.27
N THR A 95 0.20 -21.29 -15.95
CA THR A 95 0.80 -22.21 -14.98
C THR A 95 0.22 -21.97 -13.60
N SER A 96 0.31 -22.96 -12.70
CA SER A 96 -0.13 -22.80 -11.32
C SER A 96 0.65 -21.68 -10.62
N PHE A 97 -0.06 -20.76 -10.02
CA PHE A 97 0.50 -19.64 -9.28
C PHE A 97 -0.30 -19.42 -7.99
N ASN A 98 0.42 -19.14 -6.90
CA ASN A 98 -0.15 -18.64 -5.68
C ASN A 98 0.73 -17.48 -5.18
N TRP A 99 0.08 -16.42 -4.70
CA TRP A 99 0.80 -15.38 -3.97
C TRP A 99 1.45 -16.00 -2.72
N PRO A 100 2.75 -15.73 -2.48
CA PRO A 100 3.41 -16.26 -1.29
C PRO A 100 2.74 -15.77 -0.01
N LEU A 101 2.48 -16.72 0.91
CA LEU A 101 1.92 -16.41 2.22
C LEU A 101 3.03 -16.22 3.25
N LEU A 102 3.00 -15.12 3.98
CA LEU A 102 3.86 -14.88 5.13
C LEU A 102 3.18 -15.47 6.38
N ASN A 103 3.81 -16.46 7.03
CA ASN A 103 3.29 -17.01 8.27
C ASN A 103 3.46 -16.01 9.40
N VAL A 104 2.38 -15.74 10.12
CA VAL A 104 2.35 -14.76 11.22
C VAL A 104 1.48 -15.28 12.36
N GLU A 105 1.72 -14.75 13.58
CA GLU A 105 0.87 -14.96 14.73
C GLU A 105 -0.06 -13.75 14.95
N ALA A 106 -1.30 -14.01 15.40
CA ALA A 106 -2.21 -12.94 15.77
C ALA A 106 -1.64 -12.13 16.95
N GLY A 107 -1.57 -10.81 16.80
CA GLY A 107 -1.01 -9.90 17.81
C GLY A 107 0.51 -9.77 17.81
N GLN A 108 1.22 -10.46 16.90
CA GLN A 108 2.67 -10.25 16.79
C GLN A 108 3.02 -8.88 16.19
N VAL A 109 4.24 -8.43 16.44
CA VAL A 109 4.81 -7.26 15.75
C VAL A 109 5.25 -7.66 14.36
N PHE A 110 4.69 -6.96 13.36
CA PHE A 110 5.04 -7.11 11.95
C PHE A 110 5.89 -5.90 11.53
N LYS A 111 7.10 -6.17 11.07
CA LYS A 111 8.05 -5.15 10.64
C LYS A 111 8.15 -5.14 9.13
N VAL A 112 8.26 -3.95 8.55
CA VAL A 112 8.51 -3.76 7.12
C VAL A 112 9.67 -2.80 6.92
N GLU A 113 10.43 -3.04 5.84
CA GLU A 113 11.51 -2.18 5.39
C GLU A 113 11.19 -1.67 3.98
N TRP A 114 11.29 -0.36 3.81
CA TRP A 114 11.07 0.33 2.56
C TRP A 114 12.38 0.61 1.83
N ASP A 115 12.36 0.43 0.51
CA ASP A 115 13.35 0.95 -0.42
C ASP A 115 12.78 2.19 -1.11
N TYR A 116 13.24 3.36 -0.70
CA TYR A 116 12.82 4.64 -1.26
C TYR A 116 13.81 5.10 -2.32
N THR A 117 13.34 5.36 -3.51
CA THR A 117 14.15 5.96 -4.59
C THR A 117 14.13 7.49 -4.52
N ALA A 118 13.15 8.08 -3.84
CA ALA A 118 13.15 9.48 -3.40
C ALA A 118 12.07 9.72 -2.33
N ALA A 119 12.28 10.73 -1.49
CA ALA A 119 11.40 11.03 -0.37
C ALA A 119 10.37 12.11 -0.74
N HIS A 120 9.10 11.87 -0.39
CA HIS A 120 8.06 12.87 -0.26
C HIS A 120 7.96 13.36 1.19
N VAL A 121 7.34 14.52 1.38
CA VAL A 121 6.88 14.91 2.71
C VAL A 121 5.79 13.93 3.14
N THR A 122 6.09 13.14 4.15
CA THR A 122 5.23 12.05 4.60
C THR A 122 4.20 12.56 5.59
N ARG A 123 2.90 12.36 5.31
CA ARG A 123 1.88 12.53 6.34
C ARG A 123 1.87 11.37 7.30
N GLY A 124 2.06 10.14 6.81
CA GLY A 124 2.13 8.96 7.66
C GLY A 124 1.79 7.66 6.95
N TYR A 125 1.34 6.69 7.73
CA TYR A 125 1.05 5.34 7.28
C TYR A 125 -0.31 4.88 7.75
N ARG A 126 -1.03 4.16 6.87
CA ARG A 126 -2.33 3.55 7.17
C ARG A 126 -2.29 2.08 6.83
N TRP A 127 -2.82 1.25 7.75
CA TRP A 127 -2.86 -0.19 7.61
C TRP A 127 -4.29 -0.71 7.66
N LEU A 128 -4.67 -1.42 6.62
CA LEU A 128 -5.96 -2.08 6.51
C LEU A 128 -5.76 -3.59 6.38
N ILE A 129 -6.78 -4.37 6.71
CA ILE A 129 -6.76 -5.83 6.61
C ILE A 129 -8.12 -6.32 6.14
N THR A 130 -8.15 -7.47 5.47
CA THR A 130 -9.40 -8.14 5.12
C THR A 130 -10.17 -8.56 6.36
N LYS A 131 -11.50 -8.49 6.28
CA LYS A 131 -12.39 -9.01 7.34
C LYS A 131 -12.37 -10.54 7.37
N ASP A 132 -12.86 -11.10 8.47
CA ASP A 132 -13.07 -12.55 8.56
C ASP A 132 -14.13 -13.00 7.54
N GLY A 133 -13.89 -14.14 6.91
CA GLY A 133 -14.79 -14.66 5.87
C GLY A 133 -14.73 -13.94 4.52
N TRP A 134 -13.69 -13.12 4.27
CA TRP A 134 -13.42 -12.58 2.94
C TRP A 134 -13.18 -13.70 1.91
N ASP A 135 -13.46 -13.43 0.64
CA ASP A 135 -13.31 -14.42 -0.43
C ASP A 135 -12.00 -14.21 -1.21
N PRO A 136 -10.98 -15.08 -1.05
CA PRO A 136 -9.70 -14.97 -1.76
C PRO A 136 -9.81 -15.25 -3.27
N LYS A 137 -10.96 -15.70 -3.76
CA LYS A 137 -11.24 -15.90 -5.19
C LYS A 137 -11.75 -14.64 -5.88
N GLN A 138 -11.93 -13.57 -5.14
CA GLN A 138 -12.33 -12.27 -5.67
C GLN A 138 -11.23 -11.24 -5.44
N ARG A 139 -11.09 -10.30 -6.37
CA ARG A 139 -10.20 -9.13 -6.18
C ARG A 139 -10.65 -8.33 -4.98
N ILE A 140 -9.69 -7.76 -4.28
CA ILE A 140 -9.97 -6.98 -3.07
C ILE A 140 -10.88 -5.78 -3.38
N SER A 141 -11.94 -5.68 -2.61
CA SER A 141 -12.87 -4.55 -2.59
C SER A 141 -13.00 -4.00 -1.17
N ARG A 142 -13.55 -2.79 -1.03
CA ARG A 142 -13.84 -2.19 0.28
C ARG A 142 -14.74 -3.08 1.14
N ALA A 143 -15.69 -3.77 0.50
CA ALA A 143 -16.58 -4.70 1.19
C ALA A 143 -15.87 -5.90 1.82
N GLN A 144 -14.67 -6.24 1.38
CA GLN A 144 -13.85 -7.33 1.91
C GLN A 144 -12.83 -6.87 2.96
N LEU A 145 -12.62 -5.56 3.11
CA LEU A 145 -11.76 -5.00 4.14
C LEU A 145 -12.54 -4.72 5.42
N GLU A 146 -11.84 -4.71 6.56
CA GLU A 146 -12.40 -4.17 7.80
C GLU A 146 -12.83 -2.71 7.57
N ALA A 147 -13.90 -2.29 8.23
CA ALA A 147 -14.50 -0.96 8.02
C ALA A 147 -13.57 0.20 8.41
N LYS A 148 -12.59 -0.08 9.25
CA LYS A 148 -11.61 0.91 9.72
C LYS A 148 -10.19 0.35 9.58
N PRO A 149 -9.19 1.21 9.35
CA PRO A 149 -7.79 0.83 9.50
C PRO A 149 -7.56 0.25 10.89
N PHE A 150 -6.75 -0.80 10.99
CA PHE A 150 -6.38 -1.33 12.30
C PHE A 150 -5.19 -0.58 12.93
N PHE A 151 -4.49 0.22 12.13
CA PHE A 151 -3.42 1.07 12.62
C PHE A 151 -3.22 2.28 11.68
N GLU A 152 -2.96 3.43 12.29
CA GLU A 152 -2.53 4.67 11.62
C GLU A 152 -1.43 5.31 12.46
N ASP A 153 -0.40 5.80 11.78
CA ASP A 153 0.73 6.53 12.38
C ASP A 153 1.00 7.78 11.53
N PHE A 154 0.50 8.92 12.00
CA PHE A 154 0.58 10.18 11.27
C PHE A 154 1.46 11.19 12.00
N TYR A 155 2.27 11.91 11.22
CA TYR A 155 2.88 13.13 11.67
C TYR A 155 1.79 14.18 11.91
N THR A 156 1.88 14.90 13.02
CA THR A 156 0.85 15.87 13.46
C THR A 156 1.19 17.32 13.14
N GLN A 157 2.37 17.56 12.57
CA GLN A 157 2.85 18.89 12.24
C GLN A 157 1.99 19.55 11.15
N GLU A 158 1.61 20.79 11.40
CA GLU A 158 0.86 21.67 10.53
C GLU A 158 1.42 23.11 10.58
N PRO A 159 1.51 23.82 9.48
CA PRO A 159 1.32 23.32 8.10
C PRO A 159 2.50 22.48 7.64
N TYR A 160 2.24 21.42 6.84
CA TYR A 160 3.27 20.45 6.46
C TYR A 160 4.51 21.08 5.78
N TYR A 161 4.31 22.13 5.00
CA TYR A 161 5.40 22.79 4.25
C TYR A 161 6.40 23.56 5.13
N GLN A 162 6.05 23.83 6.39
CA GLN A 162 6.99 24.40 7.37
C GLN A 162 7.76 23.31 8.14
N HIS A 163 7.33 22.07 8.04
CA HIS A 163 7.85 20.92 8.79
C HIS A 163 8.35 19.78 7.89
N ALA A 164 8.60 20.07 6.60
CA ALA A 164 8.99 19.05 5.63
C ALA A 164 10.22 18.21 6.03
N ASP A 165 11.18 18.83 6.72
CA ASP A 165 12.39 18.16 7.22
C ASP A 165 12.14 17.22 8.40
N GLU A 166 11.04 17.42 9.13
CA GLU A 166 10.62 16.59 10.26
C GLU A 166 9.76 15.42 9.80
N MET A 167 8.98 15.62 8.72
CA MET A 167 7.99 14.67 8.19
C MET A 167 8.60 13.76 7.12
N LYS A 168 9.68 13.06 7.48
CA LYS A 168 10.40 12.16 6.56
C LYS A 168 9.79 10.76 6.56
N ALA A 169 9.88 10.10 5.41
CA ALA A 169 9.50 8.71 5.29
C ALA A 169 10.38 7.82 6.20
N LYS A 170 9.77 6.85 6.86
CA LYS A 170 10.43 5.88 7.73
C LYS A 170 10.90 4.68 6.89
N VAL A 171 12.19 4.40 6.89
CA VAL A 171 12.74 3.21 6.21
C VAL A 171 12.21 1.94 6.88
N GLU A 172 12.23 1.90 8.21
CA GLU A 172 11.63 0.81 8.97
C GLU A 172 10.30 1.26 9.58
N HIS A 173 9.30 0.44 9.45
CA HIS A 173 7.99 0.65 10.06
C HIS A 173 7.50 -0.66 10.68
N GLN A 174 6.86 -0.58 11.85
CA GLN A 174 6.33 -1.76 12.54
C GLN A 174 4.92 -1.52 13.04
N VAL A 175 4.15 -2.58 13.08
CA VAL A 175 2.76 -2.55 13.57
C VAL A 175 2.45 -3.83 14.33
N THR A 176 1.59 -3.74 15.34
CA THR A 176 1.03 -4.94 15.97
C THR A 176 -0.14 -5.44 15.14
N LEU A 177 -0.04 -6.67 14.64
CA LEU A 177 -1.13 -7.29 13.88
C LEU A 177 -2.38 -7.48 14.75
N PRO A 178 -3.59 -7.44 14.14
CA PRO A 178 -4.83 -7.65 14.88
C PRO A 178 -4.85 -9.00 15.60
N LYS A 179 -5.39 -9.00 16.83
CA LYS A 179 -5.66 -10.22 17.59
C LYS A 179 -6.91 -10.90 17.03
N GLY A 180 -6.93 -12.23 17.07
CA GLY A 180 -8.10 -13.03 16.70
C GLY A 180 -8.24 -13.37 15.21
N LYS A 181 -7.37 -12.84 14.34
CA LYS A 181 -7.32 -13.27 12.93
C LYS A 181 -6.78 -14.69 12.82
N LYS A 182 -7.31 -15.45 11.83
CA LYS A 182 -6.89 -16.83 11.52
C LYS A 182 -6.89 -17.06 10.02
N GLY A 183 -5.93 -17.89 9.55
CA GLY A 183 -5.82 -18.25 8.15
C GLY A 183 -5.38 -17.08 7.28
N ARG A 184 -5.70 -17.15 5.98
CA ARG A 184 -5.25 -16.18 4.98
C ARG A 184 -5.96 -14.85 5.10
N HIS A 185 -5.19 -13.78 5.15
CA HIS A 185 -5.66 -12.40 5.06
C HIS A 185 -4.75 -11.59 4.14
N VAL A 186 -5.29 -10.53 3.54
CA VAL A 186 -4.51 -9.52 2.82
C VAL A 186 -4.42 -8.26 3.68
N VAL A 187 -3.20 -7.78 3.89
CA VAL A 187 -2.93 -6.49 4.53
C VAL A 187 -2.58 -5.49 3.46
N VAL A 188 -3.16 -4.30 3.54
CA VAL A 188 -2.84 -3.15 2.69
C VAL A 188 -2.17 -2.09 3.53
N LEU A 189 -0.93 -1.75 3.19
CA LEU A 189 -0.18 -0.65 3.77
C LEU A 189 -0.17 0.52 2.79
N MET A 190 -0.52 1.69 3.27
CA MET A 190 -0.46 2.94 2.52
C MET A 190 0.59 3.87 3.14
N TRP A 191 1.55 4.31 2.34
CA TRP A 191 2.40 5.46 2.68
C TRP A 191 1.72 6.73 2.15
N ILE A 192 1.22 7.55 3.06
CA ILE A 192 0.42 8.75 2.77
C ILE A 192 1.35 9.96 2.68
N VAL A 193 1.24 10.68 1.58
CA VAL A 193 2.07 11.84 1.25
C VAL A 193 1.32 13.13 1.56
N ALA A 194 1.99 14.11 2.19
CA ALA A 194 1.39 15.41 2.50
C ALA A 194 1.34 16.33 1.27
N ASN A 195 2.43 16.38 0.49
CA ASN A 195 2.65 17.31 -0.61
C ASN A 195 2.19 16.78 -1.99
N THR A 196 1.36 15.77 -2.02
CA THR A 196 0.61 15.30 -3.20
C THR A 196 -0.74 14.74 -2.79
N GLY A 197 -1.63 14.53 -3.76
CA GLY A 197 -2.93 13.89 -3.52
C GLY A 197 -2.86 12.36 -3.37
N ASN A 198 -1.67 11.76 -3.30
CA ASN A 198 -1.45 10.33 -3.42
C ASN A 198 -0.99 9.67 -2.12
N ALA A 199 -1.17 8.36 -2.07
CA ALA A 199 -0.48 7.42 -1.21
C ALA A 199 0.10 6.28 -2.04
N PHE A 200 1.18 5.65 -1.57
CA PHE A 200 1.77 4.47 -2.18
C PHE A 200 1.21 3.22 -1.51
N TYR A 201 0.74 2.28 -2.33
CA TYR A 201 0.03 1.09 -1.88
C TYR A 201 0.96 -0.13 -1.90
N GLN A 202 0.99 -0.86 -0.77
CA GLN A 202 1.72 -2.13 -0.63
C GLN A 202 0.77 -3.19 -0.10
N ALA A 203 0.86 -4.39 -0.62
CA ALA A 203 0.00 -5.49 -0.21
C ALA A 203 0.81 -6.71 0.24
N PHE A 204 0.32 -7.38 1.29
CA PHE A 204 0.93 -8.58 1.85
C PHE A 204 -0.14 -9.65 2.02
N ASP A 205 0.17 -10.87 1.58
CA ASP A 205 -0.65 -12.04 1.90
C ASP A 205 -0.10 -12.70 3.17
N LEU A 206 -0.88 -12.68 4.24
CA LEU A 206 -0.51 -13.24 5.53
C LEU A 206 -1.30 -14.52 5.81
N ASP A 207 -0.68 -15.49 6.47
CA ASP A 207 -1.33 -16.68 7.00
C ASP A 207 -1.21 -16.71 8.52
N PHE A 208 -2.28 -16.34 9.20
CA PHE A 208 -2.36 -16.32 10.67
C PHE A 208 -2.51 -17.74 11.22
N LYS A 209 -1.56 -18.17 12.03
CA LYS A 209 -1.53 -19.48 12.68
C LYS A 209 -2.33 -19.50 13.98
#